data_3ed8fdc109624a1cba004c8be53b89ed
#
_entry.id   3ed8fdc109624a1cba004c8be53b89ed
#
_cell.length_a   1.000
_cell.length_b   1.000
_cell.length_c   1.000
_cell.angle_alpha   90.00
_cell.angle_beta   90.00
_cell.angle_gamma   90.00
#
_symmetry.space_group_name_H-M   'P 1'
#
loop_
_entity.id
_entity.type
_entity.pdbx_description
1 polymer ?
#
loop_
_entity_poly.entity_id
_entity_poly.type
_entity_poly.pdbx_seq_one_letter_code
_entity_poly.pdbx_strand_id
1 'polypeptide(L)'
;MNELELFAGVGGGILAAKLLGHRTVCAVERNPYRIRRLMQRQNEGHLPPFPIWDDVRTFDGLPWRGIVDCVSGGFPCQAYSSAARGQNVADDLWPEMRRIVADVAPRYVRAENTQRRAIDRAADDLESMGYRTRAISLSAADVGGDHIRKRYWLFAYADDDCELRMQVDAEMAQLSRICPRVWGAYPDESRMVDGIPYRMERLEATGDAQVPIVAATAFTLLKR
;
A
#
# COMPACT_ATOMS: atom_id res chain seq x y z
N MET A 1 -2.88 -9.99 11.69
CA MET A 1 -2.22 -8.74 12.10
C MET A 1 -3.19 -7.58 11.90
N ASN A 2 -3.14 -6.57 12.77
CA ASN A 2 -3.85 -5.30 12.63
C ASN A 2 -3.01 -4.33 11.81
N GLU A 3 -3.59 -3.75 10.75
CA GLU A 3 -2.89 -2.83 9.86
C GLU A 3 -3.48 -1.43 9.87
N LEU A 4 -2.59 -0.43 9.90
CA LEU A 4 -2.87 0.96 9.58
C LEU A 4 -2.41 1.22 8.14
N GLU A 5 -3.34 1.54 7.26
CA GLU A 5 -3.04 1.84 5.85
C GLU A 5 -2.98 3.35 5.63
N LEU A 6 -1.80 3.87 5.35
CA LEU A 6 -1.56 5.27 4.98
C LEU A 6 -1.64 5.44 3.46
N PHE A 7 -2.11 6.61 3.00
CA PHE A 7 -2.27 6.88 1.57
C PHE A 7 -3.11 5.82 0.86
N ALA A 8 -4.21 5.43 1.49
CA ALA A 8 -4.99 4.24 1.17
C ALA A 8 -5.53 4.19 -0.27
N GLY A 9 -5.62 5.34 -0.94
CA GLY A 9 -6.13 5.41 -2.30
C GLY A 9 -7.56 4.86 -2.37
N VAL A 10 -7.80 4.02 -3.36
CA VAL A 10 -9.07 3.27 -3.50
C VAL A 10 -9.03 1.89 -2.84
N GLY A 11 -8.04 1.63 -1.99
CA GLY A 11 -7.96 0.43 -1.16
C GLY A 11 -7.13 -0.72 -1.73
N GLY A 12 -6.18 -0.45 -2.63
CA GLY A 12 -5.31 -1.49 -3.18
C GLY A 12 -4.49 -2.22 -2.11
N GLY A 13 -3.86 -1.47 -1.20
CA GLY A 13 -3.12 -2.02 -0.06
C GLY A 13 -4.04 -2.73 0.95
N ILE A 14 -5.24 -2.18 1.20
CA ILE A 14 -6.25 -2.80 2.06
C ILE A 14 -6.70 -4.17 1.52
N LEU A 15 -6.88 -4.28 0.20
CA LEU A 15 -7.20 -5.56 -0.43
C LEU A 15 -6.02 -6.53 -0.37
N ALA A 16 -4.77 -6.04 -0.50
CA ALA A 16 -3.58 -6.87 -0.29
C ALA A 16 -3.51 -7.40 1.15
N ALA A 17 -3.77 -6.55 2.15
CA ALA A 17 -3.88 -6.96 3.55
C ALA A 17 -4.94 -8.06 3.75
N LYS A 18 -6.12 -7.89 3.16
CA LYS A 18 -7.19 -8.90 3.19
C LYS A 18 -6.76 -10.22 2.55
N LEU A 19 -6.03 -10.19 1.41
CA LEU A 19 -5.49 -11.39 0.78
C LEU A 19 -4.48 -12.14 1.67
N LEU A 20 -3.77 -11.42 2.53
CA LEU A 20 -2.85 -11.98 3.50
C LEU A 20 -3.50 -12.40 4.82
N GLY A 21 -4.82 -12.27 4.95
CA GLY A 21 -5.55 -12.58 6.19
C GLY A 21 -5.37 -11.53 7.29
N HIS A 22 -4.92 -10.33 6.95
CA HIS A 22 -4.75 -9.22 7.89
C HIS A 22 -6.03 -8.39 7.99
N ARG A 23 -6.14 -7.62 9.07
CA ARG A 23 -7.27 -6.74 9.35
C ARG A 23 -6.84 -5.29 9.31
N THR A 24 -7.37 -4.52 8.37
CA THR A 24 -7.24 -3.06 8.41
C THR A 24 -8.06 -2.51 9.57
N VAL A 25 -7.43 -1.76 10.45
CA VAL A 25 -8.07 -1.15 11.63
C VAL A 25 -8.27 0.36 11.48
N CYS A 26 -7.51 1.00 10.60
CA CYS A 26 -7.68 2.40 10.22
C CYS A 26 -7.06 2.64 8.85
N ALA A 27 -7.58 3.60 8.10
CA ALA A 27 -6.99 4.09 6.86
C ALA A 27 -6.83 5.62 6.89
N VAL A 28 -5.81 6.12 6.19
CA VAL A 28 -5.61 7.57 5.98
C VAL A 28 -5.61 7.85 4.49
N GLU A 29 -6.54 8.69 4.03
CA GLU A 29 -6.69 9.09 2.63
C GLU A 29 -7.24 10.50 2.53
N ARG A 30 -6.61 11.37 1.74
CA ARG A 30 -6.98 12.79 1.64
C ARG A 30 -8.00 13.09 0.53
N ASN A 31 -7.95 12.33 -0.55
CA ASN A 31 -8.78 12.62 -1.72
C ASN A 31 -10.25 12.25 -1.46
N PRO A 32 -11.21 13.23 -1.53
CA PRO A 32 -12.61 12.97 -1.20
C PRO A 32 -13.27 11.93 -2.11
N TYR A 33 -12.84 11.81 -3.36
CA TYR A 33 -13.36 10.78 -4.27
C TYR A 33 -12.94 9.38 -3.80
N ARG A 34 -11.67 9.20 -3.43
CA ARG A 34 -11.13 7.93 -2.94
C ARG A 34 -11.76 7.54 -1.61
N ILE A 35 -11.92 8.49 -0.69
CA ILE A 35 -12.63 8.29 0.59
C ILE A 35 -14.04 7.76 0.33
N ARG A 36 -14.81 8.43 -0.55
CA ARG A 36 -16.17 7.97 -0.90
C ARG A 36 -16.18 6.55 -1.47
N ARG A 37 -15.15 6.15 -2.23
CA ARG A 37 -15.05 4.78 -2.75
C ARG A 37 -14.79 3.77 -1.64
N LEU A 38 -13.91 4.08 -0.69
CA LEU A 38 -13.66 3.23 0.48
C LEU A 38 -14.94 3.07 1.32
N MET A 39 -15.62 4.16 1.64
CA MET A 39 -16.90 4.14 2.39
C MET A 39 -17.96 3.32 1.64
N GLN A 40 -18.07 3.50 0.33
CA GLN A 40 -18.99 2.70 -0.49
C GLN A 40 -18.69 1.22 -0.37
N ARG A 41 -17.41 0.80 -0.44
CA ARG A 41 -17.02 -0.60 -0.32
C ARG A 41 -17.25 -1.18 1.07
N GLN A 42 -17.17 -0.37 2.12
CA GLN A 42 -17.59 -0.75 3.47
C GLN A 42 -19.10 -0.98 3.53
N ASN A 43 -19.89 -0.05 3.00
CA ASN A 43 -21.36 -0.15 3.00
C ASN A 43 -21.88 -1.34 2.16
N GLU A 44 -21.17 -1.67 1.09
CA GLU A 44 -21.47 -2.85 0.24
C GLU A 44 -20.98 -4.17 0.87
N GLY A 45 -20.30 -4.15 2.01
CA GLY A 45 -19.77 -5.35 2.68
C GLY A 45 -18.50 -5.94 2.03
N HIS A 46 -17.90 -5.25 1.06
CA HIS A 46 -16.65 -5.71 0.43
C HIS A 46 -15.44 -5.49 1.32
N LEU A 47 -15.45 -4.43 2.14
CA LEU A 47 -14.46 -4.14 3.15
C LEU A 47 -15.11 -4.15 4.54
N PRO A 48 -14.39 -4.59 5.59
CA PRO A 48 -14.87 -4.45 6.95
C PRO A 48 -14.94 -2.96 7.34
N PRO A 49 -15.74 -2.58 8.33
CA PRO A 49 -15.77 -1.22 8.83
C PRO A 49 -14.46 -0.88 9.56
N PHE A 50 -13.87 0.24 9.20
CA PHE A 50 -12.74 0.89 9.88
C PHE A 50 -12.85 2.41 9.69
N PRO A 51 -12.33 3.24 10.61
CA PRO A 51 -12.29 4.69 10.45
C PRO A 51 -11.35 5.10 9.31
N ILE A 52 -11.69 6.20 8.63
CA ILE A 52 -10.85 6.82 7.60
C ILE A 52 -10.53 8.23 8.06
N TRP A 53 -9.24 8.53 8.23
CA TRP A 53 -8.72 9.86 8.54
C TRP A 53 -8.38 10.60 7.25
N ASP A 54 -8.55 11.91 7.23
CA ASP A 54 -8.51 12.70 6.00
C ASP A 54 -7.12 13.30 5.66
N ASP A 55 -6.23 13.52 6.62
CA ASP A 55 -4.89 14.07 6.33
C ASP A 55 -3.81 13.42 7.19
N VAL A 56 -2.83 12.83 6.53
CA VAL A 56 -1.68 12.17 7.18
C VAL A 56 -0.88 13.13 8.06
N ARG A 57 -0.88 14.43 7.75
CA ARG A 57 -0.16 15.46 8.51
C ARG A 57 -0.76 15.71 9.89
N THR A 58 -2.06 15.49 10.02
CA THR A 58 -2.82 15.69 11.28
C THR A 58 -3.11 14.38 12.00
N PHE A 59 -2.73 13.25 11.42
CA PHE A 59 -2.94 11.94 12.03
C PHE A 59 -2.04 11.76 13.25
N ASP A 60 -2.66 11.49 14.41
CA ASP A 60 -1.96 11.13 15.64
C ASP A 60 -1.75 9.62 15.71
N GLY A 61 -0.49 9.19 15.64
CA GLY A 61 -0.11 7.78 15.70
C GLY A 61 -0.06 7.20 17.13
N LEU A 62 0.10 8.05 18.14
CA LEU A 62 0.32 7.60 19.54
C LEU A 62 -0.80 6.71 20.07
N PRO A 63 -2.11 7.01 19.88
CA PRO A 63 -3.19 6.13 20.34
C PRO A 63 -3.19 4.72 19.71
N TRP A 64 -2.46 4.52 18.62
CA TRP A 64 -2.41 3.26 17.88
C TRP A 64 -1.25 2.36 18.31
N ARG A 65 -0.36 2.85 19.17
CA ARG A 65 0.76 2.08 19.72
C ARG A 65 0.24 0.88 20.52
N GLY A 66 0.77 -0.32 20.19
CA GLY A 66 0.35 -1.57 20.79
C GLY A 66 -0.97 -2.14 20.25
N ILE A 67 -1.68 -1.40 19.37
CA ILE A 67 -2.89 -1.87 18.68
C ILE A 67 -2.56 -2.32 17.24
N VAL A 68 -1.70 -1.55 16.57
CA VAL A 68 -1.30 -1.76 15.17
C VAL A 68 -0.02 -2.57 15.12
N ASP A 69 -0.07 -3.69 14.42
CA ASP A 69 1.09 -4.56 14.19
C ASP A 69 1.91 -4.10 12.98
N CYS A 70 1.24 -3.53 11.98
CA CYS A 70 1.85 -3.11 10.71
C CYS A 70 1.35 -1.73 10.27
N VAL A 71 2.27 -0.83 9.95
CA VAL A 71 1.98 0.41 9.21
C VAL A 71 2.33 0.17 7.75
N SER A 72 1.38 0.39 6.85
CA SER A 72 1.57 0.18 5.42
C SER A 72 1.14 1.40 4.60
N GLY A 73 1.70 1.57 3.39
CA GLY A 73 1.28 2.62 2.47
C GLY A 73 2.20 2.84 1.27
N GLY A 74 1.62 3.34 0.18
CA GLY A 74 2.34 3.86 -0.98
C GLY A 74 2.52 5.36 -0.86
N PHE A 75 3.63 5.82 -0.30
CA PHE A 75 3.82 7.24 0.00
C PHE A 75 4.13 8.06 -1.27
N PRO A 76 3.49 9.22 -1.47
CA PRO A 76 3.81 10.11 -2.56
C PRO A 76 5.24 10.67 -2.42
N CYS A 77 6.03 10.57 -3.51
CA CYS A 77 7.36 11.14 -3.60
C CYS A 77 7.56 11.75 -4.99
N GLN A 78 6.94 12.88 -5.26
CA GLN A 78 7.00 13.51 -6.58
C GLN A 78 8.29 14.33 -6.81
N ALA A 79 9.11 14.55 -5.80
CA ALA A 79 10.39 15.21 -5.93
C ALA A 79 11.36 14.53 -6.94
N TYR A 80 11.08 13.27 -7.28
CA TYR A 80 11.86 12.46 -8.23
C TYR A 80 11.10 12.09 -9.51
N SER A 81 9.86 12.56 -9.69
CA SER A 81 9.07 12.25 -10.88
C SER A 81 9.52 13.09 -12.06
N SER A 82 10.00 12.44 -13.12
CA SER A 82 10.34 13.08 -14.41
C SER A 82 9.13 13.71 -15.12
N ALA A 83 7.91 13.44 -14.67
CA ALA A 83 6.69 14.04 -15.20
C ALA A 83 6.41 15.45 -14.67
N ALA A 84 7.06 15.87 -13.58
CA ALA A 84 6.95 17.23 -13.05
C ALA A 84 7.89 18.19 -13.82
N ARG A 85 7.56 18.49 -15.08
CA ARG A 85 8.17 19.61 -15.81
C ARG A 85 7.82 20.93 -15.12
N GLY A 86 8.55 21.29 -14.05
CA GLY A 86 8.68 22.68 -13.55
C GLY A 86 7.45 23.32 -12.90
N GLN A 87 6.34 22.63 -12.72
CA GLN A 87 5.15 23.19 -12.06
C GLN A 87 4.52 22.13 -11.12
N ASN A 88 4.43 22.44 -9.85
CA ASN A 88 4.01 21.67 -8.68
C ASN A 88 5.09 20.73 -8.12
N VAL A 89 5.77 21.23 -7.12
CA VAL A 89 6.47 20.40 -6.13
C VAL A 89 5.39 19.69 -5.32
N ALA A 90 4.96 18.53 -5.79
CA ALA A 90 4.08 17.72 -4.98
C ALA A 90 4.86 17.23 -3.77
N ASP A 91 4.17 17.25 -2.64
CA ASP A 91 4.73 16.99 -1.34
C ASP A 91 5.41 15.62 -1.27
N ASP A 92 6.63 15.57 -0.78
CA ASP A 92 7.24 14.36 -0.27
C ASP A 92 6.59 14.04 1.09
N LEU A 93 5.79 12.99 1.16
CA LEU A 93 5.07 12.61 2.38
C LEU A 93 5.72 11.43 3.12
N TRP A 94 6.93 11.02 2.74
CA TRP A 94 7.71 10.08 3.52
C TRP A 94 7.99 10.56 4.96
N PRO A 95 8.34 11.83 5.22
CA PRO A 95 8.53 12.31 6.58
C PRO A 95 7.30 12.10 7.49
N GLU A 96 6.09 12.23 6.94
CA GLU A 96 4.86 11.98 7.70
C GLU A 96 4.66 10.49 8.00
N MET A 97 4.89 9.63 7.02
CA MET A 97 4.85 8.18 7.25
C MET A 97 5.88 7.77 8.31
N ARG A 98 7.12 8.28 8.22
CA ARG A 98 8.18 8.04 9.20
C ARG A 98 7.78 8.49 10.61
N ARG A 99 7.17 9.67 10.73
CA ARG A 99 6.65 10.19 12.01
C ARG A 99 5.62 9.24 12.61
N ILE A 100 4.65 8.82 11.81
CA ILE A 100 3.60 7.89 12.25
C ILE A 100 4.21 6.53 12.65
N VAL A 101 5.19 6.03 11.93
CA VAL A 101 5.92 4.81 12.31
C VAL A 101 6.61 4.99 13.68
N ALA A 102 7.23 6.15 13.95
CA ALA A 102 7.81 6.43 15.25
C ALA A 102 6.78 6.50 16.38
N ASP A 103 5.61 7.11 16.11
CA ASP A 103 4.51 7.22 17.06
C ASP A 103 3.90 5.85 17.40
N VAL A 104 3.57 5.07 16.37
CA VAL A 104 2.93 3.76 16.49
C VAL A 104 3.90 2.70 17.01
N ALA A 105 5.18 2.77 16.62
CA ALA A 105 6.21 1.76 16.87
C ALA A 105 5.74 0.33 16.51
N PRO A 106 5.30 0.09 15.27
CA PRO A 106 4.74 -1.19 14.85
C PRO A 106 5.84 -2.26 14.74
N ARG A 107 5.46 -3.54 14.79
CA ARG A 107 6.40 -4.65 14.51
C ARG A 107 6.87 -4.65 13.06
N TYR A 108 6.01 -4.21 12.13
CA TYR A 108 6.27 -4.26 10.70
C TYR A 108 5.93 -2.94 10.03
N VAL A 109 6.72 -2.58 9.01
CA VAL A 109 6.42 -1.48 8.10
C VAL A 109 6.45 -2.00 6.66
N ARG A 110 5.44 -1.63 5.87
CA ARG A 110 5.37 -1.93 4.44
C ARG A 110 5.23 -0.64 3.66
N ALA A 111 6.16 -0.39 2.75
CA ALA A 111 6.14 0.80 1.94
C ALA A 111 6.25 0.46 0.44
N GLU A 112 5.63 1.28 -0.39
CA GLU A 112 5.69 1.14 -1.85
C GLU A 112 5.99 2.50 -2.49
N ASN A 113 6.76 2.47 -3.57
CA ASN A 113 6.97 3.67 -4.38
C ASN A 113 7.27 3.31 -5.86
N THR A 114 7.06 4.28 -6.75
CA THR A 114 7.46 4.18 -8.16
C THR A 114 8.96 4.39 -8.35
N GLN A 115 9.63 5.02 -7.40
CA GLN A 115 11.02 5.44 -7.46
C GLN A 115 11.88 4.62 -6.51
N ARG A 116 12.93 3.96 -7.03
CA ARG A 116 13.87 3.20 -6.21
C ARG A 116 14.52 4.07 -5.11
N ARG A 117 14.98 5.27 -5.47
CA ARG A 117 15.62 6.18 -4.52
C ARG A 117 14.75 6.55 -3.32
N ALA A 118 13.43 6.61 -3.50
CA ALA A 118 12.49 6.86 -2.40
C ALA A 118 12.46 5.68 -1.42
N ILE A 119 12.52 4.46 -1.95
CA ILE A 119 12.58 3.24 -1.14
C ILE A 119 13.94 3.08 -0.44
N ASP A 120 15.05 3.36 -1.14
CA ASP A 120 16.38 3.29 -0.54
C ASP A 120 16.48 4.27 0.65
N ARG A 121 16.02 5.52 0.50
CA ARG A 121 15.93 6.50 1.59
C ARG A 121 15.02 6.02 2.74
N ALA A 122 13.87 5.44 2.41
CA ALA A 122 12.95 4.92 3.43
C ALA A 122 13.59 3.77 4.22
N ALA A 123 14.37 2.91 3.54
CA ALA A 123 15.13 1.84 4.19
C ALA A 123 16.18 2.40 5.18
N ASP A 124 17.01 3.37 4.73
CA ASP A 124 18.03 4.01 5.56
C ASP A 124 17.41 4.65 6.82
N ASP A 125 16.29 5.37 6.65
CA ASP A 125 15.58 6.01 7.76
C ASP A 125 15.03 4.96 8.76
N LEU A 126 14.40 3.88 8.27
CA LEU A 126 13.86 2.81 9.13
C LEU A 126 14.98 2.03 9.83
N GLU A 127 16.11 1.80 9.18
CA GLU A 127 17.29 1.18 9.81
C GLU A 127 17.83 2.07 10.93
N SER A 128 17.84 3.39 10.74
CA SER A 128 18.21 4.33 11.80
C SER A 128 17.25 4.32 13.00
N MET A 129 16.02 3.85 12.81
CA MET A 129 15.01 3.65 13.85
C MET A 129 15.06 2.26 14.49
N GLY A 130 16.01 1.40 14.10
CA GLY A 130 16.21 0.06 14.66
C GLY A 130 15.47 -1.07 13.94
N TYR A 131 14.85 -0.80 12.80
CA TYR A 131 14.26 -1.84 11.96
C TYR A 131 15.34 -2.50 11.09
N ARG A 132 15.11 -3.75 10.73
CA ARG A 132 15.80 -4.42 9.62
C ARG A 132 14.97 -4.27 8.37
N THR A 133 15.60 -4.04 7.22
CA THR A 133 14.88 -3.77 5.97
C THR A 133 15.21 -4.78 4.86
N ARG A 134 14.24 -5.00 4.00
CA ARG A 134 14.40 -5.73 2.73
C ARG A 134 13.60 -5.01 1.66
N ALA A 135 14.13 -4.96 0.44
CA ALA A 135 13.45 -4.32 -0.68
C ALA A 135 13.58 -5.15 -1.96
N ILE A 136 12.50 -5.16 -2.75
CA ILE A 136 12.49 -5.78 -4.09
C ILE A 136 11.80 -4.86 -5.09
N SER A 137 12.02 -5.12 -6.38
CA SER A 137 11.15 -4.60 -7.44
C SER A 137 10.27 -5.73 -7.95
N LEU A 138 8.97 -5.47 -8.06
CA LEU A 138 8.00 -6.42 -8.57
C LEU A 138 6.96 -5.69 -9.42
N SER A 139 6.60 -6.30 -10.54
CA SER A 139 5.60 -5.78 -11.48
C SER A 139 4.38 -6.68 -11.55
N ALA A 140 3.30 -6.21 -12.18
CA ALA A 140 2.14 -7.04 -12.44
C ALA A 140 2.48 -8.23 -13.36
N ALA A 141 3.35 -8.02 -14.35
CA ALA A 141 3.81 -9.08 -15.23
C ALA A 141 4.55 -10.20 -14.50
N ASP A 142 5.31 -9.88 -13.44
CA ASP A 142 6.04 -10.88 -12.66
C ASP A 142 5.11 -11.84 -11.89
N VAL A 143 3.85 -11.47 -11.72
CA VAL A 143 2.81 -12.28 -11.07
C VAL A 143 1.70 -12.72 -12.03
N GLY A 144 2.00 -12.73 -13.32
CA GLY A 144 1.11 -13.24 -14.37
C GLY A 144 0.11 -12.22 -14.94
N GLY A 145 0.26 -10.93 -14.64
CA GLY A 145 -0.55 -9.86 -15.22
C GLY A 145 -0.15 -9.55 -16.66
N ASP A 146 -1.08 -9.04 -17.42
CA ASP A 146 -0.93 -8.68 -18.84
C ASP A 146 -0.35 -7.27 -19.06
N HIS A 147 0.02 -6.58 -17.98
CA HIS A 147 0.58 -5.23 -18.03
C HIS A 147 1.82 -5.09 -17.15
N ILE A 148 2.70 -4.18 -17.56
CA ILE A 148 3.91 -3.83 -16.80
C ILE A 148 3.58 -2.66 -15.89
N ARG A 149 3.56 -2.92 -14.58
CA ARG A 149 3.42 -1.90 -13.54
C ARG A 149 4.50 -2.13 -12.49
N LYS A 150 5.73 -1.82 -12.85
CA LYS A 150 6.89 -1.99 -11.96
C LYS A 150 6.79 -1.03 -10.78
N ARG A 151 6.96 -1.58 -9.56
CA ARG A 151 7.02 -0.85 -8.30
C ARG A 151 8.16 -1.36 -7.45
N TYR A 152 8.61 -0.53 -6.52
CA TYR A 152 9.60 -0.88 -5.51
C TYR A 152 8.89 -1.04 -4.18
N TRP A 153 9.15 -2.14 -3.51
CA TRP A 153 8.49 -2.58 -2.29
C TRP A 153 9.52 -2.71 -1.19
N LEU A 154 9.20 -2.20 -0.01
CA LEU A 154 10.01 -2.25 1.20
C LEU A 154 9.23 -2.95 2.30
N PHE A 155 9.88 -3.86 2.98
CA PHE A 155 9.42 -4.48 4.21
C PHE A 155 10.45 -4.24 5.31
N ALA A 156 10.00 -3.72 6.45
CA ALA A 156 10.82 -3.53 7.62
C ALA A 156 10.20 -4.24 8.83
N TYR A 157 11.06 -4.79 9.68
CA TYR A 157 10.68 -5.54 10.87
C TYR A 157 11.61 -5.22 12.03
N ALA A 158 11.04 -5.14 13.26
CA ALA A 158 11.75 -4.70 14.46
C ALA A 158 12.66 -5.78 15.09
N ASP A 159 12.36 -7.10 14.86
CA ASP A 159 13.09 -8.23 15.45
C ASP A 159 13.22 -9.42 14.50
N ASP A 160 14.17 -10.34 14.82
CA ASP A 160 14.29 -11.67 14.19
C ASP A 160 13.14 -12.58 14.67
N ASP A 161 11.99 -12.46 14.01
CA ASP A 161 10.77 -13.16 14.39
C ASP A 161 10.70 -14.53 13.72
N CYS A 162 10.81 -15.62 14.48
CA CYS A 162 10.65 -16.97 13.93
C CYS A 162 9.20 -17.26 13.48
N GLU A 163 8.19 -16.54 14.03
CA GLU A 163 6.81 -16.61 13.56
C GLU A 163 6.67 -16.12 12.12
N LEU A 164 7.56 -15.22 11.69
CA LEU A 164 7.56 -14.68 10.34
C LEU A 164 7.70 -15.78 9.28
N ARG A 165 8.56 -16.78 9.52
CA ARG A 165 8.78 -17.90 8.56
C ARG A 165 7.54 -18.78 8.39
N MET A 166 6.84 -19.08 9.47
CA MET A 166 5.61 -19.89 9.41
C MET A 166 4.48 -19.19 8.67
N GLN A 167 4.36 -17.86 8.84
CA GLN A 167 3.37 -17.06 8.12
C GLN A 167 3.63 -17.03 6.61
N VAL A 168 4.89 -16.98 6.17
CA VAL A 168 5.26 -16.96 4.74
C VAL A 168 4.71 -18.15 3.98
N ASP A 169 4.86 -19.35 4.50
CA ASP A 169 4.44 -20.57 3.80
C ASP A 169 2.91 -20.63 3.66
N ALA A 170 2.17 -20.21 4.68
CA ALA A 170 0.72 -20.11 4.65
C ALA A 170 0.24 -19.04 3.64
N GLU A 171 0.85 -17.86 3.65
CA GLU A 171 0.52 -16.77 2.72
C GLU A 171 0.84 -17.17 1.27
N MET A 172 1.99 -17.80 1.00
CA MET A 172 2.34 -18.28 -0.34
C MET A 172 1.36 -19.34 -0.86
N ALA A 173 0.95 -20.27 0.00
CA ALA A 173 -0.04 -21.27 -0.37
C ALA A 173 -1.41 -20.63 -0.70
N GLN A 174 -1.81 -19.59 0.03
CA GLN A 174 -3.02 -18.82 -0.24
C GLN A 174 -2.92 -18.05 -1.56
N LEU A 175 -1.83 -17.31 -1.78
CA LEU A 175 -1.61 -16.52 -3.00
C LEU A 175 -1.55 -17.41 -4.25
N SER A 176 -0.92 -18.58 -4.17
CA SER A 176 -0.86 -19.54 -5.28
C SER A 176 -2.25 -20.05 -5.71
N ARG A 177 -3.21 -20.08 -4.79
CA ARG A 177 -4.62 -20.46 -5.10
C ARG A 177 -5.41 -19.32 -5.75
N ILE A 178 -5.05 -18.08 -5.45
CA ILE A 178 -5.79 -16.88 -5.87
C ILE A 178 -5.24 -16.34 -7.21
N CYS A 179 -3.92 -16.37 -7.40
CA CYS A 179 -3.23 -15.76 -8.52
C CYS A 179 -3.81 -16.13 -9.91
N PRO A 180 -4.16 -17.41 -10.23
CA PRO A 180 -4.74 -17.76 -11.52
C PRO A 180 -6.15 -17.19 -11.76
N ARG A 181 -6.83 -16.74 -10.72
CA ARG A 181 -8.23 -16.26 -10.76
C ARG A 181 -8.33 -14.73 -10.78
N VAL A 182 -7.26 -14.04 -10.42
CA VAL A 182 -7.24 -12.56 -10.31
C VAL A 182 -7.14 -11.91 -11.68
N TRP A 183 -6.43 -12.56 -12.60
CA TRP A 183 -6.23 -12.07 -13.96
C TRP A 183 -7.37 -12.57 -14.85
N GLY A 184 -8.52 -11.90 -14.76
CA GLY A 184 -9.61 -12.05 -15.72
C GLY A 184 -9.34 -11.22 -16.98
N ALA A 185 -10.18 -11.35 -18.00
CA ALA A 185 -10.12 -10.52 -19.19
C ALA A 185 -10.05 -9.03 -18.79
N TYR A 186 -9.17 -8.28 -19.47
CA TYR A 186 -9.03 -6.83 -19.29
C TYR A 186 -10.42 -6.19 -19.34
N PRO A 187 -10.75 -5.27 -18.42
CA PRO A 187 -12.02 -4.56 -18.54
C PRO A 187 -12.03 -3.83 -19.87
N ASP A 188 -13.08 -4.06 -20.64
CA ASP A 188 -13.31 -3.43 -21.93
C ASP A 188 -12.96 -1.92 -21.87
N GLU A 189 -12.16 -1.43 -22.79
CA GLU A 189 -11.76 -0.03 -22.93
C GLU A 189 -12.97 0.94 -22.96
N SER A 190 -14.17 0.41 -23.26
CA SER A 190 -15.44 1.13 -23.22
C SER A 190 -15.71 1.86 -21.89
N ARG A 191 -15.07 1.43 -20.78
CA ARG A 191 -15.12 2.14 -19.49
C ARG A 191 -14.32 3.44 -19.44
N MET A 192 -13.58 3.74 -20.50
CA MET A 192 -12.76 4.95 -20.65
C MET A 192 -13.39 5.98 -21.60
N VAL A 193 -14.63 5.77 -22.04
CA VAL A 193 -15.34 6.66 -23.01
C VAL A 193 -15.71 7.99 -22.35
N ASP A 194 -15.75 9.05 -23.15
CA ASP A 194 -16.21 10.38 -22.74
C ASP A 194 -17.67 10.33 -22.21
N GLY A 195 -17.96 11.14 -21.19
CA GLY A 195 -19.28 11.19 -20.56
C GLY A 195 -19.44 10.32 -19.31
N ILE A 196 -18.44 9.53 -18.90
CA ILE A 196 -18.49 8.80 -17.64
C ILE A 196 -18.24 9.76 -16.47
N PRO A 197 -19.15 9.86 -15.47
CA PRO A 197 -18.94 10.69 -14.29
C PRO A 197 -17.62 10.37 -13.60
N TYR A 198 -16.91 11.41 -13.19
CA TYR A 198 -15.62 11.29 -12.48
C TYR A 198 -14.53 10.53 -13.26
N ARG A 199 -14.49 10.67 -14.60
CA ARG A 199 -13.50 9.97 -15.44
C ARG A 199 -12.06 10.25 -15.02
N MET A 200 -11.71 11.52 -14.81
CA MET A 200 -10.34 11.90 -14.43
C MET A 200 -9.96 11.35 -13.07
N GLU A 201 -10.85 11.46 -12.08
CA GLU A 201 -10.63 10.92 -10.74
C GLU A 201 -10.50 9.39 -10.75
N ARG A 202 -11.22 8.70 -11.65
CA ARG A 202 -11.10 7.25 -11.83
C ARG A 202 -9.75 6.87 -12.41
N LEU A 203 -9.30 7.56 -13.46
CA LEU A 203 -8.01 7.33 -14.10
C LEU A 203 -6.87 7.58 -13.11
N GLU A 204 -6.90 8.70 -12.39
CA GLU A 204 -5.93 9.03 -11.37
C GLU A 204 -5.93 7.99 -10.24
N ALA A 205 -7.09 7.67 -9.70
CA ALA A 205 -7.22 6.69 -8.62
C ALA A 205 -6.72 5.30 -9.02
N THR A 206 -6.96 4.88 -10.27
CA THR A 206 -6.46 3.60 -10.81
C THR A 206 -4.96 3.69 -11.08
N GLY A 207 -4.49 4.83 -11.59
CA GLY A 207 -3.09 5.10 -11.85
C GLY A 207 -2.23 5.04 -10.59
N ASP A 208 -2.73 5.55 -9.47
CA ASP A 208 -2.02 5.58 -8.19
C ASP A 208 -2.21 4.30 -7.35
N ALA A 209 -3.27 3.54 -7.61
CA ALA A 209 -3.60 2.36 -6.80
C ALA A 209 -2.51 1.28 -6.85
N GLN A 210 -2.24 0.66 -5.73
CA GLN A 210 -1.48 -0.59 -5.68
C GLN A 210 -2.31 -1.71 -6.33
N VAL A 211 -1.65 -2.62 -7.04
CA VAL A 211 -2.27 -3.87 -7.52
C VAL A 211 -2.26 -4.87 -6.37
N PRO A 212 -3.41 -5.27 -5.82
CA PRO A 212 -3.47 -6.01 -4.54
C PRO A 212 -2.66 -7.29 -4.53
N ILE A 213 -2.74 -8.09 -5.59
CA ILE A 213 -2.00 -9.36 -5.67
C ILE A 213 -0.48 -9.14 -5.76
N VAL A 214 -0.03 -8.07 -6.45
CA VAL A 214 1.39 -7.72 -6.54
C VAL A 214 1.91 -7.30 -5.17
N ALA A 215 1.16 -6.45 -4.45
CA ALA A 215 1.49 -6.01 -3.11
C ALA A 215 1.57 -7.20 -2.13
N ALA A 216 0.56 -8.06 -2.13
CA ALA A 216 0.53 -9.25 -1.27
C ALA A 216 1.73 -10.17 -1.56
N THR A 217 2.03 -10.44 -2.85
CA THR A 217 3.16 -11.27 -3.25
C THR A 217 4.50 -10.64 -2.85
N ALA A 218 4.68 -9.34 -3.09
CA ALA A 218 5.91 -8.63 -2.73
C ALA A 218 6.19 -8.73 -1.23
N PHE A 219 5.20 -8.45 -0.40
CA PHE A 219 5.36 -8.50 1.05
C PHE A 219 5.57 -9.91 1.57
N THR A 220 4.97 -10.92 0.96
CA THR A 220 5.25 -12.32 1.31
C THR A 220 6.68 -12.73 0.94
N LEU A 221 7.17 -12.34 -0.23
CA LEU A 221 8.55 -12.62 -0.65
C LEU A 221 9.58 -11.92 0.25
N LEU A 222 9.30 -10.70 0.68
CA LEU A 222 10.21 -9.90 1.52
C LEU A 222 10.31 -10.39 2.97
N LYS A 223 9.35 -11.18 3.44
CA LYS A 223 9.40 -11.82 4.77
C LYS A 223 10.36 -13.03 4.82
N ARG A 224 10.74 -13.60 3.66
CA ARG A 224 11.69 -14.71 3.57
C ARG A 224 13.12 -14.27 3.88
#